data_ed57262b626251fcf386a5e6d84f762e
#
_entry.id   ed57262b626251fcf386a5e6d84f762e
#
_cell.length_a   1.000
_cell.length_b   1.000
_cell.length_c   1.000
_cell.angle_alpha   90.00
_cell.angle_beta   90.00
_cell.angle_gamma   90.00
#
_symmetry.space_group_name_H-M   'P 1'
#
loop_
_entity.id
_entity.type
_entity.pdbx_description
1 polymer ?
#
loop_
_entity_poly.entity_id
_entity_poly.type
_entity_poly.pdbx_seq_one_letter_code
_entity_poly.pdbx_strand_id
1 'polypeptide(L)'
;MRTSKKLPIVIAIISALLPASVFAQENINISQEQLEKLISQAVDKALAERDAKTTVQQSKADPITVEHKSVATPAVAPSPDMTIPYGFKFSAYARYGAHYQAGDEKYVSVDGSYNGSSGIGRLGNQGYGGEYSLIKTFKGENGAIWDANVMIEHWSDELNLKKAYVGVTNLFESQPNSYLWAGRDFHQRPSQEINDYMWMNHDGQGAGIKNFNINGILFDVGAVGSVESCDPKVVKAGDNPSRITCTGGSDTGDKGNYAVTSKIHGMKLGILDVAAYANYGFDSKAIDSDERKHAWQGALVLSHTTDHSMNQLISRYSDNSDNSVYNKTNGLHSTYISFDGMYTFNPHAMVRYLVAYQDYDNSKNPEDSRKNYAAIVRPMYYWNDIHSTWLEAGWQQVRYDEGGTNKGWKLTLSQNISFAMGPDFRPMLRFYVTGGQVDNQHTALITDTEDTRLDSLNVGAMWEVWF
;
A
#
# COMPACT_ATOMS: atom_id res chain seq x y z
N MET A 1 8.79 -10.93 33.38
CA MET A 1 7.41 -11.36 33.16
C MET A 1 6.48 -10.20 33.44
N ARG A 2 6.08 -9.44 32.42
CA ARG A 2 5.03 -8.40 32.53
C ARG A 2 3.97 -8.74 31.47
N THR A 3 2.86 -9.25 31.92
CA THR A 3 1.70 -9.58 31.11
C THR A 3 1.05 -8.29 30.58
N SER A 4 0.98 -8.18 29.28
CA SER A 4 0.39 -7.08 28.54
C SER A 4 -1.15 -7.01 28.76
N LYS A 5 -1.61 -5.89 29.33
CA LYS A 5 -3.03 -5.58 29.55
C LYS A 5 -3.68 -4.87 28.33
N LYS A 6 -3.40 -5.31 27.09
CA LYS A 6 -3.90 -4.61 25.88
C LYS A 6 -5.11 -5.27 25.21
N LEU A 7 -5.65 -6.35 25.76
CA LEU A 7 -6.81 -7.06 25.20
C LEU A 7 -8.18 -6.34 25.30
N PRO A 8 -8.46 -5.46 26.28
CA PRO A 8 -9.78 -4.88 26.41
C PRO A 8 -10.13 -3.77 25.41
N ILE A 9 -9.14 -3.16 24.73
CA ILE A 9 -9.40 -2.04 23.81
C ILE A 9 -9.98 -2.50 22.46
N VAL A 10 -9.55 -3.66 21.96
CA VAL A 10 -10.03 -4.22 20.69
C VAL A 10 -11.49 -4.67 20.83
N ILE A 11 -11.87 -5.22 21.99
CA ILE A 11 -13.25 -5.63 22.28
C ILE A 11 -14.16 -4.41 22.44
N ALA A 12 -13.64 -3.29 22.98
CA ALA A 12 -14.42 -2.06 23.15
C ALA A 12 -14.74 -1.35 21.81
N ILE A 13 -13.84 -1.44 20.81
CA ILE A 13 -14.07 -0.85 19.47
C ILE A 13 -15.12 -1.63 18.71
N ILE A 14 -15.17 -2.95 18.84
CA ILE A 14 -16.18 -3.81 18.20
C ILE A 14 -17.56 -3.58 18.86
N SER A 15 -17.59 -3.29 20.16
CA SER A 15 -18.84 -3.04 20.90
C SER A 15 -19.46 -1.66 20.63
N ALA A 16 -18.68 -0.68 20.18
CA ALA A 16 -19.16 0.68 19.89
C ALA A 16 -19.84 0.83 18.52
N LEU A 17 -19.77 -0.19 17.65
CA LEU A 17 -20.39 -0.20 16.32
C LEU A 17 -21.72 -0.96 16.24
N LEU A 18 -22.22 -1.48 17.37
CA LEU A 18 -23.53 -2.12 17.44
C LEU A 18 -24.59 -1.11 17.92
N PRO A 19 -25.76 -1.02 17.26
CA PRO A 19 -26.82 -0.17 17.74
C PRO A 19 -27.31 -0.67 19.12
N ALA A 20 -27.39 0.27 20.06
CA ALA A 20 -27.85 0.03 21.43
C ALA A 20 -29.36 -0.25 21.45
N SER A 21 -29.79 -1.41 21.00
CA SER A 21 -31.11 -1.94 21.30
C SER A 21 -31.01 -3.46 21.34
N VAL A 22 -31.39 -3.97 22.52
CA VAL A 22 -31.49 -5.38 22.93
C VAL A 22 -30.31 -5.88 23.76
N PHE A 23 -30.26 -5.49 25.02
CA PHE A 23 -29.85 -6.37 26.11
C PHE A 23 -30.92 -6.38 27.18
N ALA A 24 -31.92 -7.26 27.00
CA ALA A 24 -32.65 -7.83 28.11
C ALA A 24 -31.83 -9.05 28.56
N GLN A 25 -31.40 -9.02 29.80
CA GLN A 25 -30.59 -10.03 30.44
C GLN A 25 -31.53 -11.18 30.85
N GLU A 26 -31.61 -12.23 30.03
CA GLU A 26 -32.06 -13.55 30.50
C GLU A 26 -30.89 -14.52 30.41
N ASN A 27 -30.54 -15.13 31.53
CA ASN A 27 -29.60 -16.23 31.63
C ASN A 27 -30.15 -17.45 30.91
N ILE A 28 -29.85 -17.59 29.63
CA ILE A 28 -30.23 -18.79 28.86
C ILE A 28 -29.11 -19.81 29.07
N ASN A 29 -29.36 -20.79 29.87
CA ASN A 29 -28.49 -21.95 30.08
C ASN A 29 -28.74 -22.94 28.94
N ILE A 30 -28.08 -22.77 27.82
CA ILE A 30 -28.17 -23.68 26.67
C ILE A 30 -27.17 -24.81 26.89
N SER A 31 -27.63 -26.06 26.91
CA SER A 31 -26.72 -27.20 26.92
C SER A 31 -25.96 -27.33 25.61
N GLN A 32 -24.77 -27.97 25.64
CA GLN A 32 -23.94 -28.19 24.46
C GLN A 32 -24.73 -28.89 23.34
N GLU A 33 -25.57 -29.85 23.70
CA GLU A 33 -26.43 -30.59 22.78
C GLU A 33 -27.51 -29.71 22.12
N GLN A 34 -28.05 -28.74 22.85
CA GLN A 34 -29.00 -27.75 22.31
C GLN A 34 -28.31 -26.77 21.35
N LEU A 35 -27.06 -26.38 21.65
CA LEU A 35 -26.26 -25.52 20.78
C LEU A 35 -25.90 -26.23 19.46
N GLU A 36 -25.48 -27.48 19.52
CA GLU A 36 -25.17 -28.29 18.32
C GLU A 36 -26.41 -28.49 17.44
N LYS A 37 -27.58 -28.69 18.06
CA LYS A 37 -28.84 -28.82 17.32
C LYS A 37 -29.26 -27.52 16.64
N LEU A 38 -29.06 -26.37 17.30
CA LEU A 38 -29.36 -25.06 16.73
C LEU A 38 -28.39 -24.73 15.56
N ILE A 39 -27.12 -25.08 15.71
CA ILE A 39 -26.12 -24.91 14.65
C ILE A 39 -26.48 -25.80 13.44
N SER A 40 -26.81 -27.06 13.65
CA SER A 40 -27.22 -27.98 12.57
C SER A 40 -28.45 -27.45 11.83
N GLN A 41 -29.48 -27.01 12.56
CA GLN A 41 -30.71 -26.46 11.95
C GLN A 41 -30.44 -25.16 11.18
N ALA A 42 -29.52 -24.29 11.64
CA ALA A 42 -29.13 -23.09 10.93
C ALA A 42 -28.37 -23.40 9.64
N VAL A 43 -27.49 -24.39 9.67
CA VAL A 43 -26.73 -24.87 8.50
C VAL A 43 -27.66 -25.49 7.46
N ASP A 44 -28.58 -26.37 7.87
CA ASP A 44 -29.54 -27.01 6.98
C ASP A 44 -30.47 -25.99 6.32
N LYS A 45 -30.91 -24.97 7.07
CA LYS A 45 -31.72 -23.89 6.52
C LYS A 45 -30.94 -23.02 5.52
N ALA A 46 -29.69 -22.72 5.80
CA ALA A 46 -28.84 -21.95 4.88
C ALA A 46 -28.54 -22.71 3.59
N LEU A 47 -28.36 -24.03 3.67
CA LEU A 47 -28.17 -24.89 2.50
C LEU A 47 -29.44 -24.97 1.65
N ALA A 48 -30.63 -25.12 2.29
CA ALA A 48 -31.90 -25.14 1.58
C ALA A 48 -32.22 -23.80 0.88
N GLU A 49 -31.92 -22.67 1.51
CA GLU A 49 -32.07 -21.35 0.90
C GLU A 49 -31.11 -21.11 -0.28
N ARG A 50 -29.90 -21.67 -0.21
CA ARG A 50 -28.94 -21.64 -1.31
C ARG A 50 -29.44 -22.45 -2.53
N ASP A 51 -29.92 -23.65 -2.29
CA ASP A 51 -30.38 -24.55 -3.35
C ASP A 51 -31.67 -24.02 -4.00
N ALA A 52 -32.54 -23.35 -3.24
CA ALA A 52 -33.72 -22.66 -3.78
C ALA A 52 -33.36 -21.45 -4.66
N LYS A 53 -32.29 -20.70 -4.32
CA LYS A 53 -31.80 -19.58 -5.16
C LYS A 53 -31.12 -20.04 -6.45
N THR A 54 -30.46 -21.19 -6.45
CA THR A 54 -29.80 -21.74 -7.62
C THR A 54 -30.80 -22.20 -8.70
N THR A 55 -32.01 -22.58 -8.31
CA THR A 55 -33.07 -23.06 -9.23
C THR A 55 -33.85 -21.94 -9.93
N VAL A 56 -33.80 -20.70 -9.42
CA VAL A 56 -34.56 -19.53 -9.95
C VAL A 56 -33.75 -18.68 -10.94
N GLN A 57 -32.45 -18.87 -11.06
CA GLN A 57 -31.58 -18.03 -11.92
C GLN A 57 -31.25 -18.60 -13.30
N GLN A 58 -32.03 -19.54 -13.83
CA GLN A 58 -31.94 -19.98 -15.23
C GLN A 58 -33.10 -19.48 -16.08
N SER A 59 -33.36 -18.18 -16.11
CA SER A 59 -34.22 -17.61 -17.16
C SER A 59 -34.08 -16.08 -17.23
N LYS A 60 -33.43 -15.65 -18.31
CA LYS A 60 -33.48 -14.34 -18.96
C LYS A 60 -33.10 -13.07 -18.20
N ALA A 61 -31.96 -12.51 -18.57
CA ALA A 61 -31.83 -11.11 -19.04
C ALA A 61 -30.41 -10.86 -19.57
N ASP A 62 -30.30 -10.22 -20.72
CA ASP A 62 -29.05 -9.81 -21.34
C ASP A 62 -28.32 -8.77 -20.44
N PRO A 63 -26.99 -8.86 -20.30
CA PRO A 63 -26.24 -7.91 -19.49
C PRO A 63 -25.93 -6.64 -20.29
N ILE A 64 -26.37 -5.50 -19.78
CA ILE A 64 -25.78 -4.22 -20.17
C ILE A 64 -24.40 -4.14 -19.49
N THR A 65 -23.38 -4.41 -20.28
CA THR A 65 -21.97 -4.33 -19.84
C THR A 65 -21.56 -2.85 -19.83
N VAL A 66 -21.53 -2.24 -18.66
CA VAL A 66 -20.80 -0.99 -18.48
C VAL A 66 -19.39 -1.35 -18.04
N GLU A 67 -18.45 -1.39 -18.98
CA GLU A 67 -17.03 -1.56 -18.71
C GLU A 67 -16.47 -0.32 -18.00
N HIS A 68 -16.29 -0.41 -16.70
CA HIS A 68 -15.42 0.52 -15.96
C HIS A 68 -13.96 0.06 -16.06
N LYS A 69 -13.26 0.51 -17.10
CA LYS A 69 -11.78 0.45 -17.10
C LYS A 69 -11.22 1.59 -16.26
N SER A 70 -11.00 1.34 -14.99
CA SER A 70 -10.13 2.18 -14.18
C SER A 70 -8.68 1.91 -14.59
N VAL A 71 -7.86 2.96 -14.69
CA VAL A 71 -6.39 2.86 -14.82
C VAL A 71 -5.88 1.99 -13.68
N ALA A 72 -5.25 0.89 -14.04
CA ALA A 72 -4.98 -0.26 -13.19
C ALA A 72 -4.09 0.10 -11.99
N THR A 73 -4.69 0.17 -10.83
CA THR A 73 -4.13 -0.56 -9.69
C THR A 73 -4.03 -2.02 -10.15
N PRO A 74 -2.96 -2.77 -9.89
CA PRO A 74 -2.86 -4.16 -10.32
C PRO A 74 -4.16 -4.86 -9.95
N ALA A 75 -4.79 -5.49 -10.96
CA ALA A 75 -6.06 -6.15 -10.78
C ALA A 75 -5.91 -7.14 -9.63
N VAL A 76 -6.53 -6.82 -8.51
CA VAL A 76 -6.69 -7.77 -7.43
C VAL A 76 -7.45 -8.93 -8.05
N ALA A 77 -6.81 -10.10 -8.13
CA ALA A 77 -7.47 -11.31 -8.58
C ALA A 77 -8.81 -11.45 -7.84
N PRO A 78 -9.88 -11.91 -8.48
CA PRO A 78 -11.16 -12.04 -7.81
C PRO A 78 -10.96 -12.94 -6.60
N SER A 79 -10.89 -12.33 -5.43
CA SER A 79 -10.92 -13.05 -4.18
C SER A 79 -12.25 -13.79 -4.13
N PRO A 80 -12.29 -15.05 -3.63
CA PRO A 80 -13.55 -15.70 -3.35
C PRO A 80 -14.40 -14.73 -2.53
N ASP A 81 -15.65 -14.55 -2.94
CA ASP A 81 -16.57 -13.56 -2.37
C ASP A 81 -16.84 -13.92 -0.91
N MET A 82 -15.95 -13.48 -0.03
CA MET A 82 -16.09 -13.65 1.41
C MET A 82 -17.03 -12.56 1.93
N THR A 83 -18.30 -12.65 1.57
CA THR A 83 -19.34 -11.83 2.15
C THR A 83 -19.55 -12.30 3.58
N ILE A 84 -18.99 -11.58 4.53
CA ILE A 84 -19.30 -11.78 5.94
C ILE A 84 -20.80 -11.47 6.12
N PRO A 85 -21.56 -12.24 6.93
CA PRO A 85 -22.95 -11.93 7.23
C PRO A 85 -23.14 -10.45 7.61
N TYR A 86 -24.29 -9.87 7.27
CA TYR A 86 -24.66 -8.47 7.54
C TYR A 86 -23.98 -7.41 6.65
N GLY A 87 -23.49 -7.78 5.45
CA GLY A 87 -22.91 -6.83 4.47
C GLY A 87 -21.58 -6.24 4.87
N PHE A 88 -20.81 -6.94 5.70
CA PHE A 88 -19.40 -6.65 5.90
C PHE A 88 -18.56 -7.31 4.82
N LYS A 89 -17.47 -6.65 4.44
CA LYS A 89 -16.40 -7.20 3.62
C LYS A 89 -15.11 -7.12 4.43
N PHE A 90 -14.41 -8.24 4.52
CA PHE A 90 -13.05 -8.29 5.05
C PHE A 90 -12.07 -8.35 3.88
N SER A 91 -11.04 -7.52 3.90
CA SER A 91 -9.94 -7.63 2.96
C SER A 91 -8.61 -7.50 3.69
N ALA A 92 -7.60 -8.19 3.21
CA ALA A 92 -6.29 -8.17 3.83
C ALA A 92 -5.18 -8.28 2.79
N TYR A 93 -4.03 -7.71 3.15
CA TYR A 93 -2.74 -8.02 2.56
C TYR A 93 -1.78 -8.38 3.69
N ALA A 94 -1.15 -9.54 3.62
CA ALA A 94 -0.17 -9.93 4.63
C ALA A 94 0.90 -10.84 4.04
N ARG A 95 2.10 -10.77 4.62
CA ARG A 95 3.22 -11.64 4.31
C ARG A 95 4.07 -11.87 5.53
N TYR A 96 4.36 -13.14 5.82
CA TYR A 96 5.22 -13.54 6.92
C TYR A 96 6.10 -14.70 6.50
N GLY A 97 7.26 -14.80 7.14
CA GLY A 97 8.19 -15.86 6.90
C GLY A 97 9.45 -15.73 7.74
N ALA A 98 10.45 -16.50 7.38
CA ALA A 98 11.77 -16.42 7.97
C ALA A 98 12.81 -16.74 6.90
N HIS A 99 14.01 -16.23 7.08
CA HIS A 99 15.16 -16.65 6.30
C HIS A 99 16.38 -16.86 7.20
N TYR A 100 17.20 -17.79 6.79
CA TYR A 100 18.51 -18.02 7.34
C TYR A 100 19.52 -17.18 6.57
N GLN A 101 20.23 -16.30 7.29
CA GLN A 101 21.32 -15.49 6.76
C GLN A 101 22.62 -16.29 6.85
N ALA A 102 23.29 -16.47 5.72
CA ALA A 102 24.60 -17.13 5.62
C ALA A 102 25.73 -16.16 5.19
N GLY A 103 25.37 -14.97 4.67
CA GLY A 103 26.30 -13.90 4.31
C GLY A 103 26.41 -12.82 5.38
N ASP A 104 27.13 -11.76 5.07
CA ASP A 104 27.41 -10.63 5.96
C ASP A 104 26.13 -9.81 6.23
N GLU A 105 25.26 -9.66 5.23
CA GLU A 105 24.07 -8.83 5.28
C GLU A 105 22.77 -9.62 5.18
N LYS A 106 21.77 -9.17 5.98
CA LYS A 106 20.41 -9.74 5.95
C LYS A 106 19.70 -9.47 4.64
N TYR A 107 19.87 -8.28 4.10
CA TYR A 107 19.26 -7.84 2.84
C TYR A 107 20.33 -7.21 1.95
N VAL A 108 20.20 -7.38 0.64
CA VAL A 108 20.99 -6.61 -0.32
C VAL A 108 20.41 -5.19 -0.36
N SER A 109 21.09 -4.22 0.24
CA SER A 109 20.64 -2.83 0.34
C SER A 109 21.75 -1.87 -0.06
N VAL A 110 21.49 -1.05 -1.09
CA VAL A 110 22.41 0.00 -1.53
C VAL A 110 22.08 1.28 -0.77
N ASP A 111 23.03 1.80 0.00
CA ASP A 111 22.86 2.99 0.81
C ASP A 111 22.58 4.22 -0.07
N GLY A 112 21.67 5.09 0.40
CA GLY A 112 21.17 6.23 -0.37
C GLY A 112 20.16 5.88 -1.46
N SER A 113 19.75 4.62 -1.54
CA SER A 113 18.70 4.16 -2.45
C SER A 113 17.37 4.91 -2.25
N TYR A 114 16.69 5.23 -3.35
CA TYR A 114 15.38 5.89 -3.32
C TYR A 114 14.28 5.01 -2.67
N ASN A 115 14.51 3.71 -2.52
CA ASN A 115 13.54 2.76 -1.96
C ASN A 115 14.19 1.69 -1.06
N GLY A 116 15.26 2.03 -0.35
CA GLY A 116 15.94 1.12 0.56
C GLY A 116 16.27 -0.24 -0.08
N SER A 117 16.15 -1.32 0.68
CA SER A 117 16.45 -2.67 0.21
C SER A 117 15.53 -3.17 -0.92
N SER A 118 14.31 -2.63 -1.03
CA SER A 118 13.40 -3.00 -2.12
C SER A 118 13.75 -2.35 -3.45
N GLY A 119 14.59 -1.30 -3.47
CA GLY A 119 15.01 -0.60 -4.70
C GLY A 119 15.72 -1.49 -5.71
N ILE A 120 16.35 -2.56 -5.25
CA ILE A 120 17.03 -3.59 -6.08
C ILE A 120 16.14 -4.81 -6.39
N GLY A 121 14.84 -4.71 -6.15
CA GLY A 121 13.86 -5.79 -6.28
C GLY A 121 13.41 -6.34 -4.93
N ARG A 122 12.13 -6.69 -4.82
CA ARG A 122 11.56 -7.05 -3.52
C ARG A 122 11.76 -8.51 -3.12
N LEU A 123 11.89 -9.46 -4.06
CA LEU A 123 12.01 -10.88 -3.71
C LEU A 123 13.25 -11.13 -2.85
N GLY A 124 13.07 -11.79 -1.71
CA GLY A 124 14.17 -12.06 -0.76
C GLY A 124 14.60 -10.85 0.09
N ASN A 125 14.11 -9.64 -0.22
CA ASN A 125 14.34 -8.40 0.54
C ASN A 125 13.05 -7.89 1.23
N GLN A 126 12.03 -8.71 1.34
CA GLN A 126 10.72 -8.32 1.84
C GLN A 126 10.68 -8.27 3.36
N GLY A 127 10.19 -7.16 3.92
CA GLY A 127 9.75 -7.10 5.31
C GLY A 127 8.48 -7.93 5.54
N TYR A 128 8.16 -8.25 6.78
CA TYR A 128 7.00 -9.04 7.18
C TYR A 128 5.98 -8.18 7.91
N GLY A 129 4.71 -8.47 7.68
CA GLY A 129 3.61 -7.75 8.27
C GLY A 129 2.33 -7.89 7.47
N GLY A 130 1.36 -7.06 7.79
CA GLY A 130 0.07 -7.09 7.10
C GLY A 130 -0.80 -5.88 7.36
N GLU A 131 -1.79 -5.72 6.52
CA GLU A 131 -2.84 -4.70 6.54
C GLU A 131 -4.19 -5.40 6.46
N TYR A 132 -5.11 -5.10 7.38
CA TYR A 132 -6.37 -5.79 7.55
C TYR A 132 -7.51 -4.78 7.60
N SER A 133 -8.42 -4.84 6.61
CA SER A 133 -9.55 -3.93 6.46
C SER A 133 -10.87 -4.61 6.79
N LEU A 134 -11.70 -3.91 7.55
CA LEU A 134 -13.12 -4.23 7.72
C LEU A 134 -13.94 -3.10 7.06
N ILE A 135 -14.74 -3.47 6.06
CA ILE A 135 -15.53 -2.53 5.27
C ILE A 135 -17.02 -2.85 5.48
N LYS A 136 -17.82 -1.84 5.78
CA LYS A 136 -19.29 -1.94 5.85
C LYS A 136 -19.91 -1.05 4.79
N THR A 137 -20.74 -1.65 3.94
CA THR A 137 -21.50 -0.92 2.91
C THR A 137 -22.96 -0.73 3.35
N PHE A 138 -23.49 0.47 3.09
CA PHE A 138 -24.88 0.84 3.38
C PHE A 138 -25.51 1.38 2.09
N LYS A 139 -26.77 1.03 1.85
CA LYS A 139 -27.55 1.57 0.74
C LYS A 139 -28.59 2.53 1.31
N GLY A 140 -28.50 3.81 0.92
CA GLY A 140 -29.46 4.83 1.27
C GLY A 140 -30.79 4.68 0.49
N GLU A 141 -31.87 5.22 1.01
CA GLU A 141 -33.19 5.21 0.36
C GLU A 141 -33.20 5.98 -0.97
N ASN A 142 -32.33 7.01 -1.10
CA ASN A 142 -32.10 7.78 -2.32
C ASN A 142 -31.22 7.08 -3.35
N GLY A 143 -30.82 5.83 -3.10
CA GLY A 143 -29.92 5.06 -3.96
C GLY A 143 -28.43 5.33 -3.76
N ALA A 144 -28.04 6.28 -2.90
CA ALA A 144 -26.65 6.52 -2.53
C ALA A 144 -26.05 5.29 -1.84
N ILE A 145 -24.80 4.98 -2.17
CA ILE A 145 -24.06 3.84 -1.61
C ILE A 145 -22.96 4.41 -0.72
N TRP A 146 -23.04 4.11 0.57
CA TRP A 146 -22.08 4.51 1.58
C TRP A 146 -21.17 3.35 1.94
N ASP A 147 -19.94 3.62 2.24
CA ASP A 147 -19.02 2.66 2.84
C ASP A 147 -18.27 3.28 4.03
N ALA A 148 -18.05 2.48 5.04
CA ALA A 148 -17.18 2.79 6.16
C ALA A 148 -16.04 1.77 6.19
N ASN A 149 -14.80 2.25 6.25
CA ASN A 149 -13.61 1.40 6.22
C ASN A 149 -12.76 1.67 7.47
N VAL A 150 -12.36 0.59 8.13
CA VAL A 150 -11.34 0.62 9.18
C VAL A 150 -10.25 -0.37 8.79
N MET A 151 -9.00 0.09 8.73
CA MET A 151 -7.82 -0.75 8.48
C MET A 151 -6.82 -0.61 9.61
N ILE A 152 -6.37 -1.74 10.10
CA ILE A 152 -5.21 -1.83 10.98
C ILE A 152 -4.03 -2.46 10.24
N GLU A 153 -2.82 -2.09 10.62
CA GLU A 153 -1.59 -2.69 10.10
C GLU A 153 -0.70 -3.22 11.20
N HIS A 154 0.17 -4.14 10.81
CA HIS A 154 1.20 -4.75 11.65
C HIS A 154 2.45 -5.00 10.79
N TRP A 155 3.24 -3.95 10.52
CA TRP A 155 4.54 -4.04 9.83
C TRP A 155 5.73 -4.00 10.79
N SER A 156 5.46 -3.80 12.04
CA SER A 156 6.35 -3.87 13.19
C SER A 156 5.62 -4.64 14.29
N ASP A 157 6.20 -4.80 15.45
CA ASP A 157 5.54 -5.46 16.59
C ASP A 157 4.37 -4.64 17.19
N GLU A 158 3.94 -3.57 16.51
CA GLU A 158 2.86 -2.69 16.93
C GLU A 158 1.69 -2.71 15.94
N LEU A 159 0.47 -2.62 16.50
CA LEU A 159 -0.74 -2.44 15.71
C LEU A 159 -1.02 -0.94 15.55
N ASN A 160 -1.13 -0.50 14.31
CA ASN A 160 -1.42 0.89 13.97
C ASN A 160 -2.74 1.01 13.21
N LEU A 161 -3.50 2.09 13.49
CA LEU A 161 -4.65 2.46 12.68
C LEU A 161 -4.17 3.11 11.38
N LYS A 162 -4.49 2.52 10.24
CA LYS A 162 -4.12 3.05 8.91
C LYS A 162 -5.26 3.75 8.21
N LYS A 163 -6.46 3.16 8.25
CA LYS A 163 -7.65 3.78 7.66
C LYS A 163 -8.77 3.86 8.67
N ALA A 164 -9.49 4.96 8.65
CA ALA A 164 -10.74 5.19 9.34
C ALA A 164 -11.50 6.28 8.59
N TYR A 165 -12.28 5.90 7.57
CA TYR A 165 -12.99 6.85 6.72
C TYR A 165 -14.38 6.37 6.36
N VAL A 166 -15.19 7.31 5.94
CA VAL A 166 -16.49 7.06 5.32
C VAL A 166 -16.50 7.68 3.93
N GLY A 167 -17.07 6.97 2.99
CA GLY A 167 -17.26 7.45 1.63
C GLY A 167 -18.67 7.25 1.13
N VAL A 168 -19.01 7.92 0.04
CA VAL A 168 -20.32 7.81 -0.61
C VAL A 168 -20.19 7.99 -2.11
N THR A 169 -20.85 7.12 -2.85
CA THR A 169 -21.06 7.24 -4.30
C THR A 169 -22.54 7.26 -4.65
N ASN A 170 -22.85 7.58 -5.89
CA ASN A 170 -24.22 7.73 -6.40
C ASN A 170 -25.05 8.76 -5.58
N LEU A 171 -24.38 9.83 -5.14
CA LEU A 171 -25.03 10.92 -4.39
C LEU A 171 -25.68 11.95 -5.32
N PHE A 172 -25.08 12.18 -6.50
CA PHE A 172 -25.55 13.14 -7.49
C PHE A 172 -25.95 12.43 -8.77
N GLU A 173 -27.18 12.67 -9.27
CA GLU A 173 -27.70 12.07 -10.51
C GLU A 173 -26.79 12.34 -11.73
N SER A 174 -26.22 13.56 -11.81
CA SER A 174 -25.31 13.96 -12.89
C SER A 174 -23.90 13.37 -12.75
N GLN A 175 -23.55 12.83 -11.58
CA GLN A 175 -22.22 12.32 -11.23
C GLN A 175 -22.32 10.99 -10.44
N PRO A 176 -22.97 9.94 -11.00
CA PRO A 176 -23.26 8.73 -10.23
C PRO A 176 -22.01 7.96 -9.78
N ASN A 177 -20.88 8.16 -10.46
CA ASN A 177 -19.63 7.49 -10.19
C ASN A 177 -18.64 8.34 -9.35
N SER A 178 -19.01 9.60 -9.03
CA SER A 178 -18.19 10.41 -8.15
C SER A 178 -18.22 9.83 -6.73
N TYR A 179 -17.05 9.82 -6.08
CA TYR A 179 -16.88 9.29 -4.74
C TYR A 179 -16.41 10.39 -3.81
N LEU A 180 -17.28 10.80 -2.88
CA LEU A 180 -16.92 11.72 -1.79
C LEU A 180 -16.46 10.91 -0.61
N TRP A 181 -15.40 11.34 0.05
CA TRP A 181 -14.86 10.66 1.22
C TRP A 181 -14.36 11.65 2.25
N ALA A 182 -14.38 11.23 3.52
CA ALA A 182 -13.79 11.97 4.63
C ALA A 182 -13.27 10.99 5.68
N GLY A 183 -12.14 11.33 6.29
CA GLY A 183 -11.47 10.55 7.31
C GLY A 183 -10.01 10.29 6.98
N ARG A 184 -9.44 9.26 7.59
CA ARG A 184 -8.06 8.83 7.37
C ARG A 184 -8.01 7.72 6.31
N ASP A 185 -7.28 7.93 5.23
CA ASP A 185 -7.17 6.96 4.12
C ASP A 185 -5.76 6.93 3.53
N PHE A 186 -5.47 5.86 2.79
CA PHE A 186 -4.38 5.86 1.81
C PHE A 186 -4.76 6.80 0.67
N HIS A 187 -4.07 7.91 0.60
CA HIS A 187 -4.37 8.94 -0.38
C HIS A 187 -3.20 9.15 -1.33
N GLN A 188 -3.48 9.12 -2.63
CA GLN A 188 -2.47 9.22 -3.68
C GLN A 188 -1.20 8.40 -3.37
N ARG A 189 -1.37 7.10 -3.19
CA ARG A 189 -0.32 6.13 -2.87
C ARG A 189 -0.12 5.10 -4.00
N PRO A 190 0.18 5.56 -5.23
CA PRO A 190 0.50 4.64 -6.31
C PRO A 190 1.84 3.96 -6.07
N SER A 191 1.90 2.65 -6.32
CA SER A 191 3.08 1.83 -6.09
C SER A 191 3.46 1.01 -7.31
N GLN A 192 4.72 0.57 -7.35
CA GLN A 192 5.27 -0.36 -8.33
C GLN A 192 5.46 -1.73 -7.67
N GLU A 193 4.83 -2.77 -8.20
CA GLU A 193 4.78 -4.08 -7.56
C GLU A 193 6.16 -4.75 -7.46
N ILE A 194 7.02 -4.56 -8.47
CA ILE A 194 8.28 -5.29 -8.58
C ILE A 194 9.28 -4.91 -7.48
N ASN A 195 9.15 -3.70 -6.91
CA ASN A 195 10.03 -3.18 -5.86
C ASN A 195 9.28 -2.55 -4.66
N ASP A 196 7.96 -2.69 -4.58
CA ASP A 196 7.10 -2.10 -3.52
C ASP A 196 7.29 -0.57 -3.38
N TYR A 197 7.76 0.15 -4.40
CA TYR A 197 8.00 1.59 -4.31
C TYR A 197 6.72 2.39 -4.46
N MET A 198 6.38 3.14 -3.43
CA MET A 198 5.36 4.18 -3.48
C MET A 198 5.99 5.46 -4.04
N TRP A 199 5.92 5.63 -5.36
CA TRP A 199 6.54 6.77 -6.03
C TRP A 199 5.86 8.12 -5.72
N MET A 200 4.68 8.07 -5.08
CA MET A 200 3.96 9.19 -4.47
C MET A 200 3.23 8.69 -3.22
N ASN A 201 3.16 9.47 -2.15
CA ASN A 201 2.46 9.09 -0.93
C ASN A 201 1.94 10.33 -0.19
N HIS A 202 0.61 10.42 -0.07
CA HIS A 202 -0.08 11.45 0.70
C HIS A 202 -1.10 10.83 1.66
N ASP A 203 -0.77 9.66 2.23
CA ASP A 203 -1.59 9.00 3.24
C ASP A 203 -1.87 9.98 4.38
N GLY A 204 -3.14 10.19 4.73
CA GLY A 204 -3.47 11.20 5.70
C GLY A 204 -4.94 11.26 6.07
N GLN A 205 -5.27 12.25 6.86
CA GLN A 205 -6.61 12.53 7.34
C GLN A 205 -7.15 13.77 6.64
N GLY A 206 -8.30 13.62 6.00
CA GLY A 206 -8.85 14.71 5.22
C GLY A 206 -10.18 14.38 4.55
N ALA A 207 -10.43 15.04 3.44
CA ALA A 207 -11.62 14.82 2.63
C ALA A 207 -11.34 15.12 1.16
N GLY A 208 -12.19 14.59 0.28
CA GLY A 208 -12.06 14.85 -1.14
C GLY A 208 -13.17 14.24 -1.97
N ILE A 209 -13.06 14.47 -3.26
CA ILE A 209 -13.88 13.87 -4.29
C ILE A 209 -12.98 13.14 -5.27
N LYS A 210 -13.39 11.93 -5.70
CA LYS A 210 -12.72 11.14 -6.74
C LYS A 210 -13.69 10.91 -7.90
N ASN A 211 -13.17 10.76 -9.11
CA ASN A 211 -13.92 10.45 -10.33
C ASN A 211 -15.01 11.47 -10.69
N PHE A 212 -14.80 12.75 -10.38
CA PHE A 212 -15.70 13.80 -10.85
C PHE A 212 -15.53 13.96 -12.37
N ASN A 213 -16.60 13.68 -13.14
CA ASN A 213 -16.54 13.56 -14.59
C ASN A 213 -16.89 14.90 -15.27
N ILE A 214 -15.97 15.42 -16.07
CA ILE A 214 -16.22 16.55 -16.96
C ILE A 214 -15.92 16.09 -18.39
N ASN A 215 -16.97 15.83 -19.16
CA ASN A 215 -16.88 15.42 -20.56
C ASN A 215 -15.95 14.21 -20.80
N GLY A 216 -16.01 13.21 -19.92
CA GLY A 216 -15.20 11.99 -20.02
C GLY A 216 -13.84 12.07 -19.35
N ILE A 217 -13.39 13.25 -18.94
CA ILE A 217 -12.18 13.44 -18.14
C ILE A 217 -12.55 13.37 -16.65
N LEU A 218 -11.81 12.59 -15.89
CA LEU A 218 -12.04 12.38 -14.47
C LEU A 218 -11.07 13.23 -13.62
N PHE A 219 -11.63 13.88 -12.61
CA PHE A 219 -10.91 14.73 -11.67
C PHE A 219 -11.04 14.19 -10.27
N ASP A 220 -9.90 14.02 -9.60
CA ASP A 220 -9.81 13.76 -8.17
C ASP A 220 -9.21 14.98 -7.50
N VAL A 221 -9.81 15.46 -6.43
CA VAL A 221 -9.30 16.57 -5.62
C VAL A 221 -9.47 16.24 -4.15
N GLY A 222 -8.45 16.50 -3.35
CA GLY A 222 -8.49 16.27 -1.91
C GLY A 222 -7.67 17.30 -1.13
N ALA A 223 -8.07 17.49 0.11
CA ALA A 223 -7.31 18.21 1.11
C ALA A 223 -7.04 17.26 2.28
N VAL A 224 -5.77 17.02 2.58
CA VAL A 224 -5.33 16.03 3.55
C VAL A 224 -4.26 16.59 4.47
N GLY A 225 -4.21 16.07 5.68
CA GLY A 225 -3.18 16.36 6.67
C GLY A 225 -2.41 15.08 7.01
N SER A 226 -1.10 15.20 7.16
CA SER A 226 -0.23 14.11 7.58
C SER A 226 -0.59 13.64 8.99
N VAL A 227 -0.68 12.32 9.18
CA VAL A 227 -0.95 11.68 10.47
C VAL A 227 0.25 10.85 10.86
N GLU A 228 0.74 11.08 12.08
CA GLU A 228 1.75 10.19 12.67
C GLU A 228 1.24 9.63 13.99
N SER A 229 1.74 8.44 14.34
CA SER A 229 1.57 7.89 15.68
C SER A 229 2.24 8.82 16.70
N CYS A 230 1.54 9.10 17.77
CA CYS A 230 2.06 9.84 18.91
C CYS A 230 3.17 9.02 19.58
N ASP A 231 4.37 9.58 19.65
CA ASP A 231 5.45 9.04 20.48
C ASP A 231 5.33 9.68 21.88
N PRO A 232 4.81 8.95 22.89
CA PRO A 232 4.55 9.53 24.20
C PRO A 232 5.88 9.82 24.91
N LYS A 233 6.23 11.09 25.08
CA LYS A 233 7.35 11.50 25.94
C LYS A 233 6.83 12.01 27.28
N VAL A 234 7.40 11.47 28.35
CA VAL A 234 7.18 11.98 29.70
C VAL A 234 8.04 13.24 29.88
N VAL A 235 7.41 14.40 29.86
CA VAL A 235 8.08 15.66 30.15
C VAL A 235 7.92 15.93 31.64
N LYS A 236 9.03 15.95 32.39
CA LYS A 236 9.03 16.44 33.76
C LYS A 236 8.98 17.96 33.74
N ALA A 237 7.87 18.52 34.12
CA ALA A 237 7.72 19.97 34.27
C ALA A 237 7.93 20.33 35.74
N GLY A 238 9.18 20.55 36.16
CA GLY A 238 9.52 20.99 37.53
C GLY A 238 8.93 20.09 38.61
N ASP A 239 8.37 20.67 39.68
CA ASP A 239 7.73 19.95 40.78
C ASP A 239 6.29 19.49 40.52
N ASN A 240 5.78 19.64 39.31
CA ASN A 240 4.45 19.19 38.92
C ASN A 240 4.43 17.74 38.41
N PRO A 241 3.29 17.02 38.58
CA PRO A 241 3.18 15.66 38.11
C PRO A 241 3.50 15.55 36.62
N SER A 242 4.25 14.52 36.26
CA SER A 242 4.69 14.21 34.92
C SER A 242 3.54 14.28 33.91
N ARG A 243 3.63 15.18 32.94
CA ARG A 243 2.68 15.26 31.85
C ARG A 243 3.17 14.42 30.69
N ILE A 244 2.31 13.54 30.18
CA ILE A 244 2.57 12.84 28.94
C ILE A 244 2.22 13.82 27.80
N THR A 245 3.22 14.20 27.05
CA THR A 245 3.03 15.00 25.83
C THR A 245 3.42 14.16 24.63
N CYS A 246 2.63 14.23 23.57
CA CYS A 246 3.03 13.73 22.28
C CYS A 246 4.00 14.74 21.64
N THR A 247 5.22 14.32 21.38
CA THR A 247 6.12 15.12 20.55
C THR A 247 5.79 14.86 19.10
N GLY A 248 5.27 15.86 18.38
CA GLY A 248 5.09 15.80 16.93
C GLY A 248 3.67 15.59 16.43
N GLY A 249 2.66 15.67 17.27
CA GLY A 249 1.27 15.66 16.82
C GLY A 249 0.33 16.27 17.84
N SER A 250 -0.77 16.84 17.38
CA SER A 250 -1.88 17.12 18.28
C SER A 250 -2.49 15.79 18.74
N ASP A 251 -3.26 15.78 19.82
CA ASP A 251 -4.01 14.62 20.30
C ASP A 251 -4.94 14.03 19.23
N THR A 252 -5.13 14.72 18.09
CA THR A 252 -5.92 14.32 16.93
C THR A 252 -5.09 13.63 15.84
N GLY A 253 -3.77 13.47 16.02
CA GLY A 253 -2.87 12.91 15.00
C GLY A 253 -2.49 13.88 13.88
N ASP A 254 -2.80 15.17 14.02
CA ASP A 254 -2.40 16.21 13.07
C ASP A 254 -1.02 16.76 13.42
N LYS A 255 -0.07 16.62 12.48
CA LYS A 255 1.30 17.16 12.60
C LYS A 255 1.43 18.61 12.14
N GLY A 256 0.38 19.22 11.64
CA GLY A 256 0.45 20.55 11.06
C GLY A 256 1.00 20.60 9.63
N ASN A 257 1.20 19.46 8.98
CA ASN A 257 1.58 19.35 7.58
C ASN A 257 0.36 19.00 6.74
N TYR A 258 0.01 19.85 5.78
CA TYR A 258 -1.15 19.68 4.93
C TYR A 258 -0.78 19.62 3.46
N ALA A 259 -1.67 19.04 2.66
CA ALA A 259 -1.58 19.04 1.21
C ALA A 259 -2.94 19.26 0.57
N VAL A 260 -2.96 20.03 -0.51
CA VAL A 260 -4.01 20.00 -1.52
C VAL A 260 -3.49 19.16 -2.66
N THR A 261 -4.26 18.15 -3.05
CA THR A 261 -3.87 17.16 -4.05
C THR A 261 -4.86 17.15 -5.19
N SER A 262 -4.37 16.87 -6.39
CA SER A 262 -5.23 16.69 -7.56
C SER A 262 -4.69 15.59 -8.47
N LYS A 263 -5.62 14.93 -9.18
CA LYS A 263 -5.34 13.98 -10.25
C LYS A 263 -6.33 14.20 -11.37
N ILE A 264 -5.85 14.23 -12.59
CA ILE A 264 -6.65 14.20 -13.82
C ILE A 264 -6.36 12.89 -14.52
N HIS A 265 -7.40 12.16 -14.90
CA HIS A 265 -7.25 10.84 -15.54
C HIS A 265 -8.44 10.53 -16.48
N GLY A 266 -8.44 9.33 -17.06
CA GLY A 266 -9.44 8.95 -18.06
C GLY A 266 -9.21 9.54 -19.45
N MET A 267 -8.10 10.26 -19.63
CA MET A 267 -7.69 10.79 -20.94
C MET A 267 -6.97 9.71 -21.75
N LYS A 268 -7.12 9.78 -23.07
CA LYS A 268 -6.37 8.94 -24.02
C LYS A 268 -5.57 9.78 -24.99
N LEU A 269 -4.32 9.39 -25.21
CA LEU A 269 -3.45 9.91 -26.25
C LEU A 269 -3.11 8.76 -27.21
N GLY A 270 -3.92 8.61 -28.26
CA GLY A 270 -3.85 7.44 -29.12
C GLY A 270 -4.14 6.15 -28.33
N ILE A 271 -3.15 5.26 -28.24
CA ILE A 271 -3.25 3.99 -27.51
C ILE A 271 -2.89 4.13 -26.01
N LEU A 272 -2.41 5.29 -25.59
CA LEU A 272 -1.96 5.54 -24.23
C LEU A 272 -3.08 6.07 -23.36
N ASP A 273 -3.24 5.52 -22.18
CA ASP A 273 -3.99 6.12 -21.08
C ASP A 273 -3.09 7.12 -20.33
N VAL A 274 -3.62 8.31 -20.06
CA VAL A 274 -2.88 9.42 -19.49
C VAL A 274 -3.45 9.80 -18.12
N ALA A 275 -2.58 9.93 -17.11
CA ALA A 275 -2.93 10.52 -15.83
C ALA A 275 -1.90 11.58 -15.44
N ALA A 276 -2.35 12.71 -14.93
CA ALA A 276 -1.52 13.80 -14.44
C ALA A 276 -1.87 14.12 -12.98
N TYR A 277 -0.86 14.51 -12.20
CA TYR A 277 -1.00 14.84 -10.79
C TYR A 277 -0.39 16.22 -10.53
N ALA A 278 -1.00 16.97 -9.61
CA ALA A 278 -0.46 18.22 -9.09
C ALA A 278 -0.81 18.33 -7.61
N ASN A 279 0.21 18.48 -6.77
CA ASN A 279 0.09 18.50 -5.32
C ASN A 279 0.84 19.69 -4.75
N TYR A 280 0.28 20.30 -3.71
CA TYR A 280 0.88 21.42 -2.99
C TYR A 280 0.82 21.16 -1.49
N GLY A 281 1.98 21.15 -0.84
CA GLY A 281 2.14 20.97 0.60
C GLY A 281 2.46 22.28 1.32
N PHE A 282 1.89 22.45 2.51
CA PHE A 282 2.09 23.64 3.34
C PHE A 282 2.00 23.31 4.83
N ASP A 283 2.63 24.15 5.64
CA ASP A 283 2.57 24.04 7.10
C ASP A 283 1.38 24.80 7.68
N SER A 284 0.84 24.30 8.78
CA SER A 284 -0.16 25.03 9.55
C SER A 284 0.47 26.25 10.25
N LYS A 285 -0.40 27.18 10.70
CA LYS A 285 0.03 28.32 11.51
C LYS A 285 0.50 27.92 12.92
N ALA A 286 0.18 26.70 13.36
CA ALA A 286 0.56 26.19 14.68
C ALA A 286 2.02 25.72 14.74
N ILE A 287 2.68 25.55 13.59
CA ILE A 287 4.13 25.30 13.57
C ILE A 287 4.81 26.65 13.83
N ASP A 288 5.39 26.77 15.02
CA ASP A 288 6.16 27.92 15.46
C ASP A 288 7.55 27.89 14.80
N SER A 289 7.59 28.33 13.55
CA SER A 289 8.83 28.54 12.80
C SER A 289 8.75 29.85 12.05
N ASP A 290 9.80 30.62 12.12
CA ASP A 290 9.93 31.89 11.37
C ASP A 290 9.87 31.70 9.85
N GLU A 291 10.06 30.46 9.37
CA GLU A 291 9.98 30.07 7.96
C GLU A 291 8.93 29.02 7.72
N ARG A 292 7.78 29.40 7.18
CA ARG A 292 6.79 28.45 6.66
C ARG A 292 7.34 27.75 5.43
N LYS A 293 7.30 26.44 5.44
CA LYS A 293 7.78 25.61 4.33
C LYS A 293 6.64 25.28 3.37
N HIS A 294 6.94 25.32 2.11
CA HIS A 294 6.06 24.92 1.03
C HIS A 294 6.76 23.87 0.17
N ALA A 295 5.99 22.96 -0.38
CA ALA A 295 6.46 22.01 -1.38
C ALA A 295 5.43 21.87 -2.48
N TRP A 296 5.86 21.57 -3.70
CA TRP A 296 4.95 21.20 -4.76
C TRP A 296 5.49 20.00 -5.53
N GLN A 297 4.57 19.26 -6.15
CA GLN A 297 4.89 18.06 -6.88
C GLN A 297 3.96 17.93 -8.08
N GLY A 298 4.53 17.60 -9.23
CA GLY A 298 3.80 17.24 -10.43
C GLY A 298 4.21 15.86 -10.93
N ALA A 299 3.29 15.12 -11.49
CA ALA A 299 3.61 13.86 -12.13
C ALA A 299 2.75 13.59 -13.37
N LEU A 300 3.33 12.86 -14.33
CA LEU A 300 2.66 12.35 -15.51
C LEU A 300 2.87 10.85 -15.58
N VAL A 301 1.79 10.12 -15.84
CA VAL A 301 1.80 8.67 -16.06
C VAL A 301 1.19 8.39 -17.42
N LEU A 302 1.94 7.66 -18.25
CA LEU A 302 1.49 7.14 -19.52
C LEU A 302 1.42 5.62 -19.41
N SER A 303 0.26 5.04 -19.63
CA SER A 303 0.05 3.59 -19.51
C SER A 303 -0.46 3.00 -20.82
N HIS A 304 -0.03 1.79 -21.12
CA HIS A 304 -0.51 1.02 -22.27
C HIS A 304 -0.76 -0.42 -21.85
N THR A 305 -1.99 -0.86 -22.03
CA THR A 305 -2.41 -2.23 -21.71
C THR A 305 -2.94 -2.92 -22.96
N THR A 306 -2.45 -4.15 -23.16
CA THR A 306 -2.93 -5.07 -24.20
C THR A 306 -3.27 -6.40 -23.55
N ASP A 307 -3.75 -7.39 -24.30
CA ASP A 307 -4.01 -8.75 -23.82
C ASP A 307 -2.73 -9.44 -23.31
N HIS A 308 -1.54 -9.00 -23.75
CA HIS A 308 -0.27 -9.61 -23.42
C HIS A 308 0.67 -8.72 -22.60
N SER A 309 0.38 -7.45 -22.44
CA SER A 309 1.30 -6.54 -21.78
C SER A 309 0.59 -5.44 -21.01
N MET A 310 1.20 -5.03 -19.93
CA MET A 310 0.85 -3.84 -19.18
C MET A 310 2.15 -3.07 -18.92
N ASN A 311 2.20 -1.83 -19.41
CA ASN A 311 3.39 -0.98 -19.33
C ASN A 311 3.01 0.38 -18.82
N GLN A 312 3.89 1.01 -18.06
CA GLN A 312 3.73 2.40 -17.66
C GLN A 312 5.07 3.14 -17.64
N LEU A 313 5.00 4.39 -18.07
CA LEU A 313 6.07 5.38 -17.92
C LEU A 313 5.59 6.39 -16.89
N ILE A 314 6.37 6.57 -15.84
CA ILE A 314 6.12 7.52 -14.75
C ILE A 314 7.18 8.60 -14.81
N SER A 315 6.76 9.86 -14.75
CA SER A 315 7.64 11.01 -14.54
C SER A 315 7.08 11.86 -13.42
N ARG A 316 7.87 12.08 -12.36
CA ARG A 316 7.53 12.93 -11.21
C ARG A 316 8.63 13.96 -11.02
N TYR A 317 8.24 15.22 -10.78
CA TYR A 317 9.10 16.28 -10.29
C TYR A 317 8.54 16.83 -9.00
N SER A 318 9.42 17.08 -8.03
CA SER A 318 9.07 17.67 -6.74
C SER A 318 10.05 18.77 -6.38
N ASP A 319 9.52 19.84 -5.80
CA ASP A 319 10.29 20.97 -5.27
C ASP A 319 10.09 21.06 -3.76
N ASN A 320 11.16 21.19 -3.01
CA ASN A 320 11.22 21.12 -1.55
C ASN A 320 10.67 19.81 -0.96
N SER A 321 10.65 18.73 -1.73
CA SER A 321 10.20 17.40 -1.28
C SER A 321 10.71 16.29 -2.20
N ASP A 322 10.52 15.03 -1.80
CA ASP A 322 10.72 13.88 -2.66
C ASP A 322 9.38 13.26 -3.09
N ASN A 323 9.00 12.12 -2.56
CA ASN A 323 7.77 11.40 -2.93
C ASN A 323 6.50 11.89 -2.22
N SER A 324 6.64 12.80 -1.25
CA SER A 324 5.51 13.37 -0.49
C SER A 324 5.71 14.84 -0.19
N VAL A 325 4.74 15.69 -0.53
CA VAL A 325 4.77 17.11 -0.19
C VAL A 325 4.56 17.39 1.32
N TYR A 326 4.32 16.35 2.12
CA TYR A 326 4.35 16.47 3.58
C TYR A 326 5.78 16.64 4.12
N ASN A 327 6.74 15.90 3.54
CA ASN A 327 8.12 15.87 3.97
C ASN A 327 8.89 17.00 3.28
N LYS A 328 8.77 18.20 3.82
CA LYS A 328 9.36 19.40 3.24
C LYS A 328 10.83 19.55 3.63
N THR A 329 11.69 19.54 2.63
CA THR A 329 13.13 19.73 2.76
C THR A 329 13.53 20.93 1.89
N ASN A 330 13.85 22.07 2.52
CA ASN A 330 14.18 23.29 1.79
C ASN A 330 15.38 23.07 0.87
N GLY A 331 15.24 23.49 -0.38
CA GLY A 331 16.28 23.39 -1.39
C GLY A 331 16.44 22.02 -2.02
N LEU A 332 15.53 21.08 -1.72
CA LEU A 332 15.50 19.77 -2.36
C LEU A 332 14.69 19.83 -3.65
N HIS A 333 15.28 19.40 -4.74
CA HIS A 333 14.63 19.10 -6.01
C HIS A 333 14.75 17.60 -6.29
N SER A 334 13.64 16.93 -6.55
CA SER A 334 13.65 15.49 -6.85
C SER A 334 12.93 15.22 -8.17
N THR A 335 13.63 14.54 -9.06
CA THR A 335 13.07 14.04 -10.32
C THR A 335 13.08 12.51 -10.27
N TYR A 336 11.96 11.87 -10.52
CA TYR A 336 11.86 10.42 -10.64
C TYR A 336 11.26 10.05 -11.99
N ILE A 337 11.96 9.19 -12.73
CA ILE A 337 11.49 8.67 -14.01
C ILE A 337 11.65 7.16 -13.97
N SER A 338 10.59 6.43 -14.32
CA SER A 338 10.67 4.97 -14.42
C SER A 338 9.81 4.44 -15.57
N PHE A 339 10.25 3.34 -16.12
CA PHE A 339 9.48 2.50 -17.02
C PHE A 339 9.38 1.11 -16.40
N ASP A 340 8.17 0.65 -16.16
CA ASP A 340 7.91 -0.67 -15.60
C ASP A 340 6.73 -1.34 -16.28
N GLY A 341 6.69 -2.65 -16.19
CA GLY A 341 5.62 -3.40 -16.81
C GLY A 341 5.72 -4.90 -16.64
N MET A 342 4.82 -5.56 -17.36
CA MET A 342 4.74 -7.00 -17.47
C MET A 342 4.44 -7.38 -18.92
N TYR A 343 5.07 -8.45 -19.38
CA TYR A 343 4.76 -9.08 -20.67
C TYR A 343 4.50 -10.57 -20.50
N THR A 344 3.41 -11.04 -21.07
CA THR A 344 2.97 -12.44 -21.07
C THR A 344 3.28 -13.05 -22.44
N PHE A 345 4.29 -13.92 -22.51
CA PHE A 345 4.64 -14.64 -23.73
C PHE A 345 3.59 -15.70 -24.08
N ASN A 346 3.13 -16.42 -23.07
CA ASN A 346 2.09 -17.43 -23.10
C ASN A 346 1.58 -17.68 -21.67
N PRO A 347 0.55 -18.51 -21.43
CA PRO A 347 0.02 -18.74 -20.08
C PRO A 347 1.07 -19.23 -19.06
N HIS A 348 2.13 -19.90 -19.53
CA HIS A 348 3.17 -20.45 -18.67
C HIS A 348 4.39 -19.55 -18.48
N ALA A 349 4.58 -18.49 -19.29
CA ALA A 349 5.78 -17.68 -19.26
C ALA A 349 5.46 -16.19 -19.29
N MET A 350 5.93 -15.48 -18.26
CA MET A 350 5.76 -14.05 -18.10
C MET A 350 7.07 -13.41 -17.65
N VAL A 351 7.19 -12.11 -17.86
CA VAL A 351 8.31 -11.31 -17.32
C VAL A 351 7.78 -9.99 -16.78
N ARG A 352 8.19 -9.62 -15.56
CA ARG A 352 8.06 -8.25 -15.04
C ARG A 352 9.42 -7.56 -15.11
N TYR A 353 9.41 -6.26 -15.31
CA TYR A 353 10.62 -5.46 -15.42
C TYR A 353 10.41 -4.04 -14.93
N LEU A 354 11.51 -3.42 -14.52
CA LEU A 354 11.57 -2.02 -14.14
C LEU A 354 12.96 -1.47 -14.49
N VAL A 355 12.98 -0.26 -15.04
CA VAL A 355 14.14 0.62 -15.03
C VAL A 355 13.74 1.94 -14.42
N ALA A 356 14.57 2.49 -13.52
CA ALA A 356 14.27 3.73 -12.82
C ALA A 356 15.51 4.61 -12.70
N TYR A 357 15.25 5.91 -12.73
CA TYR A 357 16.20 6.96 -12.46
C TYR A 357 15.59 7.93 -11.47
N GLN A 358 16.39 8.34 -10.47
CA GLN A 358 16.04 9.46 -9.60
C GLN A 358 17.23 10.41 -9.52
N ASP A 359 16.97 11.68 -9.71
CA ASP A 359 17.86 12.78 -9.37
C ASP A 359 17.35 13.41 -8.06
N TYR A 360 18.21 13.42 -7.06
CA TYR A 360 17.95 13.99 -5.73
C TYR A 360 18.97 15.09 -5.50
N ASP A 361 18.60 16.33 -5.81
CA ASP A 361 19.44 17.51 -5.72
C ASP A 361 19.05 18.35 -4.52
N ASN A 362 19.92 18.44 -3.52
CA ASN A 362 19.70 19.18 -2.28
C ASN A 362 20.67 20.37 -2.18
N SER A 363 20.25 21.53 -2.66
CA SER A 363 21.08 22.73 -2.69
C SER A 363 21.46 23.26 -1.30
N LYS A 364 20.77 22.84 -0.22
CA LYS A 364 21.08 23.20 1.16
C LYS A 364 21.98 22.20 1.86
N ASN A 365 22.04 20.99 1.34
CA ASN A 365 22.88 19.90 1.85
C ASN A 365 23.49 19.14 0.66
N PRO A 366 24.47 19.74 -0.08
CA PRO A 366 24.97 19.17 -1.32
C PRO A 366 25.59 17.77 -1.19
N GLU A 367 26.11 17.43 -0.01
CA GLU A 367 26.59 16.09 0.30
C GLU A 367 25.55 14.99 0.17
N ASP A 368 24.25 15.31 0.31
CA ASP A 368 23.14 14.38 0.11
C ASP A 368 22.71 14.25 -1.37
N SER A 369 23.20 15.19 -2.22
CA SER A 369 22.82 15.21 -3.64
C SER A 369 23.35 13.98 -4.35
N ARG A 370 22.46 13.26 -5.04
CA ARG A 370 22.78 11.98 -5.63
C ARG A 370 21.86 11.59 -6.78
N LYS A 371 22.37 10.72 -7.62
CA LYS A 371 21.64 10.11 -8.72
C LYS A 371 21.50 8.62 -8.48
N ASN A 372 20.28 8.14 -8.50
CA ASN A 372 19.92 6.73 -8.35
C ASN A 372 19.59 6.12 -9.71
N TYR A 373 20.08 4.92 -9.94
CA TYR A 373 19.80 4.10 -11.11
C TYR A 373 19.40 2.71 -10.64
N ALA A 374 18.32 2.16 -11.17
CA ALA A 374 17.86 0.81 -10.84
C ALA A 374 17.38 0.08 -12.08
N ALA A 375 17.66 -1.21 -12.14
CA ALA A 375 17.13 -2.12 -13.15
C ALA A 375 16.77 -3.44 -12.49
N ILE A 376 15.54 -3.92 -12.73
CA ILE A 376 15.02 -5.16 -12.17
C ILE A 376 14.33 -5.93 -13.28
N VAL A 377 14.56 -7.24 -13.34
CA VAL A 377 13.86 -8.14 -14.24
C VAL A 377 13.44 -9.40 -13.46
N ARG A 378 12.20 -9.84 -13.65
CA ARG A 378 11.64 -11.01 -12.99
C ARG A 378 10.94 -11.91 -14.00
N PRO A 379 11.65 -12.82 -14.70
CA PRO A 379 11.02 -13.91 -15.44
C PRO A 379 10.33 -14.87 -14.48
N MET A 380 9.15 -15.32 -14.88
CA MET A 380 8.27 -16.19 -14.11
C MET A 380 7.81 -17.32 -15.02
N TYR A 381 8.01 -18.57 -14.57
CA TYR A 381 7.57 -19.75 -15.29
C TYR A 381 6.58 -20.55 -14.44
N TYR A 382 5.42 -20.84 -14.98
CA TYR A 382 4.34 -21.59 -14.37
C TYR A 382 4.33 -23.01 -14.92
N TRP A 383 4.70 -23.97 -14.07
CA TRP A 383 4.73 -25.41 -14.43
C TRP A 383 3.33 -25.97 -14.59
N ASN A 384 2.40 -25.51 -13.78
CA ASN A 384 0.98 -25.86 -13.76
C ASN A 384 0.20 -24.79 -12.96
N ASP A 385 -1.07 -25.05 -12.67
CA ASP A 385 -1.95 -24.09 -11.98
C ASP A 385 -1.50 -23.70 -10.57
N ILE A 386 -0.66 -24.52 -9.93
CA ILE A 386 -0.23 -24.30 -8.54
C ILE A 386 1.28 -24.00 -8.40
N HIS A 387 2.11 -24.56 -9.27
CA HIS A 387 3.57 -24.49 -9.12
C HIS A 387 4.18 -23.49 -10.11
N SER A 388 5.04 -22.60 -9.60
CA SER A 388 5.83 -21.70 -10.44
C SER A 388 7.25 -21.50 -9.90
N THR A 389 8.17 -21.18 -10.81
CA THR A 389 9.54 -20.77 -10.48
C THR A 389 9.75 -19.36 -10.98
N TRP A 390 10.18 -18.48 -10.10
CA TRP A 390 10.49 -17.10 -10.43
C TRP A 390 11.97 -16.83 -10.18
N LEU A 391 12.57 -16.10 -11.11
CA LEU A 391 13.93 -15.58 -10.96
C LEU A 391 13.83 -14.06 -10.94
N GLU A 392 14.41 -13.40 -9.95
CA GLU A 392 14.52 -11.94 -9.94
C GLU A 392 15.99 -11.55 -9.93
N ALA A 393 16.40 -10.78 -10.94
CA ALA A 393 17.68 -10.13 -10.98
C ALA A 393 17.50 -8.63 -10.84
N GLY A 394 18.25 -8.02 -9.92
CA GLY A 394 18.25 -6.59 -9.68
C GLY A 394 19.66 -6.02 -9.65
N TRP A 395 19.77 -4.80 -10.11
CA TRP A 395 20.97 -3.98 -10.03
C TRP A 395 20.59 -2.56 -9.63
N GLN A 396 21.41 -1.94 -8.78
CA GLN A 396 21.23 -0.57 -8.35
C GLN A 396 22.55 0.13 -8.16
N GLN A 397 22.57 1.43 -8.47
CA GLN A 397 23.70 2.32 -8.25
C GLN A 397 23.21 3.67 -7.73
N VAL A 398 23.88 4.19 -6.71
CA VAL A 398 23.73 5.53 -6.18
C VAL A 398 25.05 6.26 -6.35
N ARG A 399 25.03 7.36 -7.07
CA ARG A 399 26.22 8.19 -7.32
C ARG A 399 26.00 9.55 -6.67
N TYR A 400 26.85 9.87 -5.71
CA TYR A 400 26.84 11.16 -5.02
C TYR A 400 27.58 12.22 -5.85
N ASP A 401 27.06 13.43 -5.88
CA ASP A 401 27.59 14.51 -6.70
C ASP A 401 28.94 15.02 -6.15
N GLU A 402 29.16 15.02 -4.84
CA GLU A 402 30.42 15.36 -4.19
C GLU A 402 31.45 14.20 -4.19
N GLY A 403 31.09 13.06 -4.75
CA GLY A 403 31.95 11.88 -4.89
C GLY A 403 31.46 10.68 -4.09
N GLY A 404 31.96 9.51 -4.49
CA GLY A 404 31.52 8.24 -3.95
C GLY A 404 30.37 7.59 -4.73
N THR A 405 30.38 6.29 -4.72
CA THR A 405 29.41 5.48 -5.45
C THR A 405 29.05 4.26 -4.63
N ASN A 406 27.77 4.11 -4.33
CA ASN A 406 27.21 2.89 -3.75
C ASN A 406 26.56 2.08 -4.87
N LYS A 407 26.78 0.78 -4.89
CA LYS A 407 26.23 -0.10 -5.93
C LYS A 407 26.02 -1.51 -5.40
N GLY A 408 25.11 -2.23 -6.04
CA GLY A 408 24.87 -3.62 -5.68
C GLY A 408 24.14 -4.36 -6.78
N TRP A 409 24.17 -5.67 -6.66
CA TRP A 409 23.38 -6.59 -7.47
C TRP A 409 22.76 -7.67 -6.59
N LYS A 410 21.65 -8.20 -7.04
CA LYS A 410 20.88 -9.25 -6.34
C LYS A 410 20.33 -10.25 -7.33
N LEU A 411 20.35 -11.51 -6.96
CA LEU A 411 19.69 -12.59 -7.67
C LEU A 411 18.90 -13.43 -6.68
N THR A 412 17.60 -13.58 -6.93
CA THR A 412 16.70 -14.42 -6.09
C THR A 412 16.03 -15.44 -6.98
N LEU A 413 16.22 -16.71 -6.66
CA LEU A 413 15.47 -17.83 -7.22
C LEU A 413 14.40 -18.26 -6.22
N SER A 414 13.16 -18.36 -6.66
CA SER A 414 12.06 -18.82 -5.81
C SER A 414 11.23 -19.90 -6.46
N GLN A 415 10.88 -20.93 -5.68
CA GLN A 415 9.85 -21.91 -5.99
C GLN A 415 8.58 -21.53 -5.22
N ASN A 416 7.48 -21.39 -5.93
CA ASN A 416 6.22 -20.96 -5.37
C ASN A 416 5.14 -22.03 -5.52
N ILE A 417 4.24 -22.05 -4.54
CA ILE A 417 3.00 -22.82 -4.53
C ILE A 417 1.88 -21.79 -4.33
N SER A 418 1.02 -21.59 -5.32
CA SER A 418 -0.03 -20.56 -5.29
C SER A 418 -1.41 -21.18 -5.50
N PHE A 419 -2.44 -20.41 -5.19
CA PHE A 419 -3.84 -20.83 -5.32
C PHE A 419 -4.24 -21.10 -6.78
N ALA A 420 -3.70 -20.33 -7.74
CA ALA A 420 -3.94 -20.50 -9.17
C ALA A 420 -2.75 -19.95 -9.98
N MET A 421 -2.76 -20.23 -11.29
CA MET A 421 -1.74 -19.75 -12.23
C MET A 421 -1.85 -18.23 -12.42
N GLY A 422 -0.73 -17.54 -12.27
CA GLY A 422 -0.59 -16.10 -12.53
C GLY A 422 0.19 -15.37 -11.43
N PRO A 423 0.73 -14.18 -11.74
CA PRO A 423 1.58 -13.43 -10.82
C PRO A 423 0.82 -12.85 -9.63
N ASP A 424 -0.50 -12.69 -9.76
CA ASP A 424 -1.34 -11.98 -8.80
C ASP A 424 -2.23 -12.92 -7.97
N PHE A 425 -2.16 -14.25 -8.18
CA PHE A 425 -2.95 -15.19 -7.40
C PHE A 425 -2.34 -15.48 -6.03
N ARG A 426 -3.18 -15.38 -5.00
CA ARG A 426 -2.83 -15.64 -3.60
C ARG A 426 -3.96 -16.45 -2.94
N PRO A 427 -3.66 -17.23 -1.85
CA PRO A 427 -2.40 -17.30 -1.11
C PRO A 427 -1.27 -17.96 -1.92
N MET A 428 -0.02 -17.58 -1.57
CA MET A 428 1.20 -18.13 -2.15
C MET A 428 2.19 -18.49 -1.04
N LEU A 429 2.71 -19.71 -1.07
CA LEU A 429 3.90 -20.12 -0.33
C LEU A 429 5.11 -19.96 -1.24
N ARG A 430 6.17 -19.37 -0.73
CA ARG A 430 7.41 -19.11 -1.46
C ARG A 430 8.60 -19.66 -0.70
N PHE A 431 9.41 -20.47 -1.37
CA PHE A 431 10.72 -20.92 -0.90
C PHE A 431 11.76 -20.30 -1.80
N TYR A 432 12.78 -19.65 -1.23
CA TYR A 432 13.71 -18.88 -2.04
C TYR A 432 15.15 -18.95 -1.55
N VAL A 433 16.07 -18.71 -2.48
CA VAL A 433 17.48 -18.44 -2.22
C VAL A 433 17.81 -17.09 -2.85
N THR A 434 18.42 -16.21 -2.08
CA THR A 434 18.89 -14.90 -2.54
C THR A 434 20.40 -14.82 -2.34
N GLY A 435 21.12 -14.48 -3.41
CA GLY A 435 22.52 -14.09 -3.36
C GLY A 435 22.68 -12.67 -3.90
N GLY A 436 23.66 -11.95 -3.39
CA GLY A 436 23.97 -10.61 -3.85
C GLY A 436 25.18 -10.00 -3.18
N GLN A 437 25.56 -8.83 -3.64
CA GLN A 437 26.69 -8.08 -3.10
C GLN A 437 26.37 -6.59 -3.16
N VAL A 438 26.78 -5.86 -2.15
CA VAL A 438 26.79 -4.40 -2.11
C VAL A 438 28.21 -3.89 -1.92
N ASP A 439 28.48 -2.70 -2.45
CA ASP A 439 29.71 -1.93 -2.28
C ASP A 439 29.29 -0.49 -1.97
N ASN A 440 29.20 -0.18 -0.65
CA ASN A 440 28.72 1.11 -0.15
C ASN A 440 29.93 2.00 0.22
N GLN A 441 30.60 2.58 -0.79
CA GLN A 441 31.78 3.43 -0.62
C GLN A 441 31.46 4.80 0.00
N HIS A 442 30.19 5.24 -0.09
CA HIS A 442 29.71 6.47 0.50
C HIS A 442 28.65 6.15 1.55
N THR A 443 29.05 6.12 2.80
CA THR A 443 28.14 5.90 3.92
C THR A 443 28.56 6.76 5.10
N ALA A 444 27.59 7.35 5.78
CA ALA A 444 27.83 8.16 6.98
C ALA A 444 28.36 7.35 8.19
N LEU A 445 28.31 6.03 8.12
CA LEU A 445 28.65 5.15 9.24
C LEU A 445 30.05 4.52 9.14
N ILE A 446 30.66 4.50 7.96
CA ILE A 446 31.95 3.85 7.74
C ILE A 446 33.02 4.91 7.58
N THR A 447 33.80 5.14 8.63
CA THR A 447 34.89 6.13 8.61
C THR A 447 36.24 5.57 8.24
N ASP A 448 36.48 4.24 8.31
CA ASP A 448 37.83 3.68 8.13
C ASP A 448 37.88 2.17 7.76
N THR A 449 36.98 1.63 6.93
CA THR A 449 37.14 0.24 6.46
C THR A 449 37.69 0.19 5.04
N GLU A 450 38.79 -0.52 4.87
CA GLU A 450 39.41 -0.77 3.53
C GLU A 450 38.50 -1.60 2.61
N ASP A 451 37.56 -2.38 3.15
CA ASP A 451 36.62 -3.19 2.39
C ASP A 451 35.17 -2.77 2.68
N THR A 452 34.55 -2.13 1.68
CA THR A 452 33.14 -1.69 1.71
C THR A 452 32.20 -2.69 1.04
N ARG A 453 32.72 -3.87 0.66
CA ARG A 453 31.94 -4.93 0.03
C ARG A 453 31.39 -5.88 1.07
N LEU A 454 30.10 -6.09 1.00
CA LEU A 454 29.36 -7.02 1.85
C LEU A 454 28.58 -7.99 0.97
N ASP A 455 28.69 -9.27 1.28
CA ASP A 455 28.01 -10.33 0.59
C ASP A 455 26.70 -10.70 1.31
N SER A 456 25.69 -11.03 0.55
CA SER A 456 24.43 -11.55 1.07
C SER A 456 24.15 -12.91 0.48
N LEU A 457 23.88 -13.88 1.35
CA LEU A 457 23.38 -15.20 0.96
C LEU A 457 22.30 -15.62 1.97
N ASN A 458 21.06 -15.75 1.48
CA ASN A 458 19.93 -16.06 2.33
C ASN A 458 19.09 -17.18 1.73
N VAL A 459 18.61 -18.08 2.60
CA VAL A 459 17.62 -19.10 2.23
C VAL A 459 16.39 -18.88 3.07
N GLY A 460 15.23 -18.79 2.45
CA GLY A 460 14.02 -18.43 3.17
C GLY A 460 12.77 -19.13 2.68
N ALA A 461 11.76 -19.04 3.55
CA ALA A 461 10.39 -19.45 3.26
C ALA A 461 9.43 -18.39 3.78
N MET A 462 8.40 -18.07 2.99
CA MET A 462 7.37 -17.11 3.37
C MET A 462 6.02 -17.48 2.74
N TRP A 463 4.98 -16.93 3.32
CA TRP A 463 3.68 -16.87 2.65
C TRP A 463 3.30 -15.41 2.39
N GLU A 464 2.52 -15.23 1.34
CA GLU A 464 1.94 -13.94 0.96
C GLU A 464 0.47 -14.16 0.62
N VAL A 465 -0.41 -13.31 1.14
CA VAL A 465 -1.85 -13.38 0.92
C VAL A 465 -2.44 -12.01 0.71
N TRP A 466 -3.41 -11.91 -0.19
CA TRP A 466 -4.40 -10.84 -0.27
C TRP A 466 -5.75 -11.41 -0.70
N PHE A 467 -6.80 -10.80 -0.22
CA PHE A 467 -8.19 -11.14 -0.53
C PHE A 467 -9.13 -9.98 -0.22
#